data_7e6bbf6babfc18201cc325863156d23d
#
_entry.id   7e6bbf6babfc18201cc325863156d23d
#
_cell.length_a   1.000
_cell.length_b   1.000
_cell.length_c   1.000
_cell.angle_alpha   90.00
_cell.angle_beta   90.00
_cell.angle_gamma   90.00
#
_symmetry.space_group_name_H-M   'P 1'
#
loop_
_entity.id
_entity.type
_entity.pdbx_description
1 polymer ?
#
loop_
_entity_poly.entity_id
_entity_poly.type
_entity_poly.pdbx_seq_one_letter_code
_entity_poly.pdbx_strand_id
1 'polypeptide(L)'
;MSEPIRILQVLGRLDRGGAETMIMNLYRHMDREQLQFDFVIHTEDVCDYTEEVGELGGEIYSMEPFRASTALGYRKQWRRFFREHPEYRIIHGHMRSTASL
;
A
#
# COMPACT_ATOMS: atom_id res chain seq x y z
N MET A 1 1.05 2.08 26.04
CA MET A 1 1.22 1.13 24.94
C MET A 1 1.49 1.89 23.65
N SER A 2 2.52 1.50 22.95
CA SER A 2 2.85 2.16 21.70
C SER A 2 2.01 1.62 20.56
N GLU A 3 1.66 2.47 19.62
CA GLU A 3 1.00 2.05 18.39
C GLU A 3 1.97 1.27 17.51
N PRO A 4 1.48 0.36 16.66
CA PRO A 4 2.37 -0.38 15.77
C PRO A 4 3.03 0.54 14.76
N ILE A 5 4.22 0.15 14.32
CA ILE A 5 4.89 0.81 13.21
C ILE A 5 4.13 0.44 11.95
N ARG A 6 3.70 1.45 11.18
CA ARG A 6 2.95 1.20 9.94
C ARG A 6 3.87 1.25 8.75
N ILE A 7 3.80 0.21 7.94
CA ILE A 7 4.57 0.07 6.71
C ILE A 7 3.60 0.16 5.55
N LEU A 8 3.87 1.07 4.63
CA LEU A 8 3.03 1.26 3.46
C LEU A 8 3.51 0.35 2.32
N GLN A 9 2.67 -0.60 1.92
CA GLN A 9 2.92 -1.49 0.79
C GLN A 9 2.29 -0.89 -0.45
N VAL A 10 3.05 -0.69 -1.50
CA VAL A 10 2.57 -0.05 -2.73
C VAL A 10 2.49 -1.08 -3.85
N LEU A 11 1.29 -1.32 -4.35
CA LEU A 11 1.00 -2.38 -5.31
C LEU A 11 0.07 -1.85 -6.40
N GLY A 12 0.02 -2.54 -7.54
CA GLY A 12 -0.96 -2.24 -8.56
C GLY A 12 -2.36 -2.66 -8.14
N ARG A 13 -2.48 -3.91 -7.71
CA ARG A 13 -3.76 -4.50 -7.27
C ARG A 13 -3.48 -5.45 -6.11
N LEU A 14 -4.55 -5.83 -5.41
CA LEU A 14 -4.48 -6.82 -4.33
C LEU A 14 -5.14 -8.14 -4.75
N ASP A 15 -4.87 -8.58 -5.97
CA ASP A 15 -5.36 -9.85 -6.48
C ASP A 15 -4.33 -10.96 -6.22
N ARG A 16 -4.71 -12.20 -6.49
CA ARG A 16 -3.87 -13.37 -6.22
C ARG A 16 -2.71 -13.49 -7.21
N GLY A 17 -1.74 -12.59 -7.09
CA GLY A 17 -0.48 -12.65 -7.82
C GLY A 17 0.64 -13.13 -6.91
N GLY A 18 1.85 -13.30 -7.45
CA GLY A 18 2.99 -13.80 -6.69
C GLY A 18 3.40 -12.88 -5.54
N ALA A 19 3.61 -11.60 -5.83
CA ALA A 19 4.04 -10.64 -4.83
C ALA A 19 2.94 -10.39 -3.79
N GLU A 20 1.70 -10.24 -4.24
CA GLU A 20 0.57 -9.99 -3.35
C GLU A 20 0.34 -11.16 -2.40
N THR A 21 0.42 -12.38 -2.90
CA THR A 21 0.24 -13.59 -2.09
C THR A 21 1.35 -13.71 -1.05
N MET A 22 2.58 -13.41 -1.42
CA MET A 22 3.72 -13.44 -0.50
C MET A 22 3.53 -12.42 0.63
N ILE A 23 3.12 -11.21 0.28
CA ILE A 23 2.89 -10.15 1.26
C ILE A 23 1.74 -10.52 2.20
N MET A 24 0.67 -11.09 1.66
CA MET A 24 -0.47 -11.49 2.49
C MET A 24 -0.12 -12.64 3.44
N ASN A 25 0.70 -13.59 2.99
CA ASN A 25 1.18 -14.66 3.88
C ASN A 25 1.98 -14.09 5.04
N LEU A 26 2.88 -13.15 4.76
CA LEU A 26 3.64 -12.48 5.80
C LEU A 26 2.71 -11.70 6.75
N TYR A 27 1.77 -10.97 6.18
CA TYR A 27 0.84 -10.13 6.93
C TYR A 27 -0.01 -10.94 7.90
N ARG A 28 -0.49 -12.10 7.48
CA ARG A 28 -1.33 -12.97 8.31
C ARG A 28 -0.58 -13.51 9.53
N HIS A 29 0.72 -13.73 9.42
CA HIS A 29 1.53 -14.42 10.42
C HIS A 29 2.36 -13.48 11.28
N MET A 30 2.43 -12.20 10.96
CA MET A 30 3.21 -11.26 11.76
C MET A 30 2.41 -10.73 12.95
N ASP A 31 3.13 -10.20 13.94
CA ASP A 31 2.50 -9.57 15.10
C ASP A 31 2.03 -8.16 14.72
N ARG A 32 0.76 -8.03 14.44
CA ARG A 32 0.17 -6.75 14.01
C ARG A 32 0.03 -5.72 15.11
N GLU A 33 0.31 -6.10 16.35
CA GLU A 33 0.42 -5.13 17.44
C GLU A 33 1.76 -4.38 17.39
N GLN A 34 2.78 -4.99 16.79
CA GLN A 34 4.10 -4.40 16.63
C GLN A 34 4.28 -3.74 15.27
N LEU A 35 3.84 -4.44 14.22
CA LEU A 35 3.96 -3.98 12.83
C LEU A 35 2.60 -4.13 12.15
N GLN A 36 2.18 -3.08 11.45
CA GLN A 36 0.92 -3.11 10.70
C GLN A 36 1.21 -2.70 9.26
N PHE A 37 0.57 -3.37 8.32
CA PHE A 37 0.64 -2.99 6.91
C PHE A 37 -0.57 -2.16 6.54
N ASP A 38 -0.33 -1.11 5.77
CA ASP A 38 -1.36 -0.41 5.03
C ASP A 38 -0.97 -0.48 3.55
N PHE A 39 -1.90 -0.27 2.66
CA PHE A 39 -1.69 -0.55 1.24
C PHE A 39 -2.11 0.63 0.37
N VAL A 40 -1.29 0.92 -0.63
CA VAL A 40 -1.68 1.79 -1.74
C VAL A 40 -1.80 0.92 -2.97
N ILE A 41 -2.96 0.95 -3.63
CA ILE A 41 -3.21 0.23 -4.87
C ILE A 41 -3.59 1.22 -5.95
N HIS A 42 -3.42 0.81 -7.20
CA HIS A 42 -3.64 1.67 -8.35
C HIS A 42 -4.93 1.29 -9.10
N THR A 43 -5.97 0.98 -8.34
CA THR A 43 -7.29 0.67 -8.88
C THR A 43 -8.32 0.99 -7.81
N GLU A 44 -9.55 1.29 -8.24
CA GLU A 44 -10.68 1.43 -7.33
C GLU A 44 -11.48 0.13 -7.23
N ASP A 45 -11.10 -0.90 -7.99
CA ASP A 45 -11.79 -2.17 -7.97
C ASP A 45 -11.61 -2.89 -6.64
N VAL A 46 -12.61 -3.67 -6.25
CA VAL A 46 -12.47 -4.61 -5.12
C VAL A 46 -11.63 -5.78 -5.60
N CYS A 47 -10.51 -6.01 -4.93
CA CYS A 47 -9.56 -7.06 -5.28
C CYS A 47 -9.75 -8.29 -4.39
N ASP A 48 -9.07 -9.39 -4.72
CA ASP A 48 -9.21 -10.65 -3.97
C ASP A 48 -8.89 -10.50 -2.48
N TYR A 49 -7.93 -9.65 -2.13
CA TYR A 49 -7.48 -9.49 -0.75
C TYR A 49 -8.01 -8.24 -0.06
N THR A 50 -8.85 -7.45 -0.73
CA THR A 50 -9.33 -6.18 -0.18
C THR A 50 -10.04 -6.36 1.17
N GLU A 51 -10.95 -7.29 1.24
CA GLU A 51 -11.72 -7.54 2.45
C GLU A 51 -10.83 -8.04 3.59
N GLU A 52 -9.91 -8.96 3.28
CA GLU A 52 -9.03 -9.53 4.28
C GLU A 52 -8.11 -8.47 4.91
N VAL A 53 -7.59 -7.55 4.10
CA VAL A 53 -6.75 -6.46 4.61
C VAL A 53 -7.53 -5.64 5.65
N GLY A 54 -8.78 -5.33 5.37
CA GLY A 54 -9.62 -4.61 6.32
C GLY A 54 -9.84 -5.40 7.62
N GLU A 55 -10.08 -6.70 7.51
CA GLU A 55 -10.27 -7.57 8.67
C GLU A 55 -9.02 -7.66 9.55
N LEU A 56 -7.84 -7.56 8.94
CA LEU A 56 -6.56 -7.59 9.64
C LEU A 56 -6.15 -6.22 10.20
N GLY A 57 -6.97 -5.20 10.00
CA GLY A 57 -6.74 -3.86 10.54
C GLY A 57 -5.98 -2.91 9.64
N GLY A 58 -5.70 -3.29 8.39
CA GLY A 58 -5.00 -2.45 7.44
C GLY A 58 -5.92 -1.47 6.74
N GLU A 59 -5.33 -0.35 6.30
CA GLU A 59 -6.02 0.63 5.47
C GLU A 59 -5.62 0.45 4.02
N ILE A 60 -6.54 0.73 3.11
CA ILE A 60 -6.27 0.66 1.68
C ILE A 60 -6.56 2.03 1.06
N TYR A 61 -5.57 2.56 0.37
CA TYR A 61 -5.67 3.83 -0.35
C TYR A 61 -5.57 3.54 -1.84
N SER A 62 -6.45 4.15 -2.63
CA SER A 62 -6.44 4.01 -4.08
C SER A 62 -5.83 5.24 -4.73
N MET A 63 -4.95 5.03 -5.70
CA MET A 63 -4.37 6.09 -6.50
C MET A 63 -4.59 5.79 -7.97
N GLU A 64 -4.53 6.83 -8.81
CA GLU A 64 -4.57 6.63 -10.25
C GLU A 64 -3.31 5.90 -10.72
N PRO A 65 -3.43 5.01 -11.72
CA PRO A 65 -2.26 4.34 -12.27
C PRO A 65 -1.27 5.34 -12.85
N PHE A 66 0.03 5.04 -12.71
CA PHE A 66 1.07 5.87 -13.31
C PHE A 66 0.99 5.81 -14.83
N ARG A 67 1.05 6.98 -15.47
CA ARG A 67 1.13 7.11 -16.92
C ARG A 67 2.13 8.21 -17.24
N ALA A 68 2.90 8.02 -18.33
CA ALA A 68 3.90 9.02 -18.73
C ALA A 68 3.28 10.39 -18.96
N SER A 69 2.08 10.43 -19.56
CA SER A 69 1.37 11.69 -19.84
C SER A 69 0.83 12.38 -18.58
N THR A 70 0.75 11.66 -17.44
CA THR A 70 0.22 12.21 -16.19
C THR A 70 1.24 12.12 -15.05
N ALA A 71 2.54 12.07 -15.39
CA ALA A 71 3.60 11.88 -14.40
C ALA A 71 3.61 12.97 -13.33
N LEU A 72 3.39 14.23 -13.71
CA LEU A 72 3.35 15.33 -12.75
C LEU A 72 2.17 15.22 -11.79
N GLY A 73 1.00 14.82 -12.30
CA GLY A 73 -0.17 14.59 -11.47
C GLY A 73 0.05 13.45 -10.49
N TYR A 74 0.71 12.39 -10.93
CA TYR A 74 1.05 11.26 -10.07
C TYR A 74 1.98 11.68 -8.93
N ARG A 75 3.01 12.47 -9.23
CA ARG A 75 3.89 13.01 -8.20
C ARG A 75 3.16 13.91 -7.22
N LYS A 76 2.23 14.73 -7.70
CA LYS A 76 1.42 15.59 -6.83
C LYS A 76 0.55 14.77 -5.90
N GLN A 77 -0.04 13.67 -6.39
CA GLN A 77 -0.83 12.76 -5.55
C GLN A 77 0.01 12.21 -4.40
N TRP A 78 1.25 11.77 -4.70
CA TRP A 78 2.13 11.24 -3.68
C TRP A 78 2.56 12.30 -2.67
N ARG A 79 2.88 13.51 -3.11
CA ARG A 79 3.23 14.60 -2.21
C ARG A 79 2.08 14.93 -1.28
N ARG A 80 0.88 14.98 -1.81
CA ARG A 80 -0.32 15.23 -1.02
C ARG A 80 -0.54 14.11 -0.02
N PHE A 81 -0.40 12.86 -0.47
CA PHE A 81 -0.55 11.70 0.39
C PHE A 81 0.40 11.76 1.58
N PHE A 82 1.68 12.02 1.35
CA PHE A 82 2.66 12.07 2.44
C PHE A 82 2.46 13.27 3.35
N ARG A 83 1.92 14.35 2.84
CA ARG A 83 1.58 15.51 3.67
C ARG A 83 0.43 15.18 4.61
N GLU A 84 -0.55 14.42 4.14
CA GLU A 84 -1.71 14.00 4.93
C GLU A 84 -1.42 12.82 5.84
N HIS A 85 -0.38 12.04 5.51
CA HIS A 85 -0.04 10.81 6.22
C HIS A 85 1.44 10.77 6.62
N PRO A 86 1.88 11.66 7.54
CA PRO A 86 3.28 11.69 7.96
C PRO A 86 3.68 10.49 8.82
N GLU A 87 2.72 9.67 9.23
CA GLU A 87 2.98 8.47 10.03
C GLU A 87 3.72 7.36 9.25
N TYR A 88 3.69 7.39 7.92
CA TYR A 88 4.34 6.37 7.11
C TYR A 88 5.81 6.72 6.89
N ARG A 89 6.66 6.07 7.68
CA ARG A 89 8.12 6.25 7.58
C ARG A 89 8.78 5.20 6.71
N ILE A 90 8.11 4.06 6.52
CA ILE A 90 8.63 2.94 5.72
C ILE A 90 7.66 2.68 4.58
N ILE A 91 8.18 2.72 3.36
CA ILE A 91 7.40 2.49 2.15
C ILE A 91 8.08 1.38 1.36
N HIS A 92 7.30 0.36 1.04
CA HIS A 92 7.80 -0.79 0.28
C HIS A 92 7.08 -0.84 -1.07
N GLY A 93 7.76 -0.41 -2.12
CA GLY A 93 7.21 -0.39 -3.47
C GLY A 93 7.44 -1.69 -4.19
N HIS A 94 6.39 -2.21 -4.80
CA HIS A 94 6.43 -3.45 -5.56
C HIS A 94 6.18 -3.22 -7.05
N MET A 95 6.14 -1.96 -7.47
CA MET A 95 5.93 -1.56 -8.85
C MET A 95 7.17 -0.84 -9.36
N ARG A 96 7.52 -1.11 -10.62
CA ARG A 96 8.67 -0.45 -11.25
C ARG A 96 8.53 1.08 -11.23
N SER A 97 7.33 1.59 -11.47
CA SER A 97 7.06 3.02 -11.52
C SER A 97 7.19 3.70 -10.15
N THR A 98 6.93 2.99 -9.04
CA THR A 98 7.03 3.54 -7.69
C THR A 98 8.41 3.32 -7.08
N ALA A 99 9.18 2.38 -7.58
CA ALA A 99 10.53 2.11 -7.07
C ALA A 99 11.49 3.29 -7.29
N SER A 100 11.17 4.20 -8.22
CA SER A 100 11.99 5.38 -8.52
C SER A 100 11.54 6.62 -7.75
N LEU A 101 10.53 6.52 -6.95
CA LEU A 101 10.09 7.61 -6.10
C LEU A 101 11.01 7.75 -4.89
#